data_331547ec081d385249b9884ace94285c
#
_entry.id   331547ec081d385249b9884ace94285c
#
_cell.length_a   1.000
_cell.length_b   1.000
_cell.length_c   1.000
_cell.angle_alpha   90.00
_cell.angle_beta   90.00
_cell.angle_gamma   90.00
#
_symmetry.space_group_name_H-M   'P 1'
#
loop_
_entity.id
_entity.type
_entity.pdbx_description
1 polymer ?
#
loop_
_entity_poly.entity_id
_entity_poly.type
_entity_poly.pdbx_seq_one_letter_code
_entity_poly.pdbx_strand_id
1 'polypeptide(L)'
;VMSCGAVILRDTPDGLRVLMLRVFRHWDFPKGLMEAGEKPKQTALREIREESGIGELEFPWGNVHIDTGPYSRGKVARYYLARTTVAKVELLPSPDTGRPEHSEYRWLSFAQARRLAAPRVAAVLDWAESVVGAPSGAIIPRSGQASRA
;
A
#
# COMPACT_ATOMS: atom_id res chain seq x y z
N VAL A 1 0.69 18.08 0.33
CA VAL A 1 -0.37 17.20 -0.13
C VAL A 1 -0.05 15.77 0.28
N MET A 2 -0.98 15.13 0.95
CA MET A 2 -0.78 13.79 1.49
C MET A 2 -1.71 12.78 0.84
N SER A 3 -1.13 11.68 0.38
CA SER A 3 -1.89 10.50 -0.03
C SER A 3 -1.78 9.44 1.07
N CYS A 4 -2.80 8.61 1.19
CA CYS A 4 -2.80 7.52 2.16
C CYS A 4 -3.24 6.23 1.49
N GLY A 5 -2.61 5.15 1.87
CA GLY A 5 -2.90 3.83 1.36
C GLY A 5 -2.35 2.75 2.26
N ALA A 6 -2.14 1.57 1.72
CA ALA A 6 -1.60 0.47 2.50
C ALA A 6 -0.84 -0.53 1.65
N VAL A 7 0.13 -1.16 2.28
CA VAL A 7 0.69 -2.42 1.80
C VAL A 7 -0.29 -3.50 2.21
N ILE A 8 -0.89 -4.18 1.25
CA ILE A 8 -1.90 -5.19 1.50
C ILE A 8 -1.30 -6.57 1.28
N LEU A 9 -1.32 -7.38 2.32
CA LEU A 9 -0.75 -8.71 2.32
C LEU A 9 -1.84 -9.77 2.28
N ARG A 10 -1.56 -10.86 1.59
CA ARG A 10 -2.43 -12.03 1.55
C ARG A 10 -1.59 -13.30 1.71
N ASP A 11 -2.02 -14.19 2.60
CA ASP A 11 -1.42 -15.50 2.73
C ASP A 11 -1.87 -16.38 1.57
N THR A 12 -0.92 -17.07 0.96
CA THR A 12 -1.21 -18.06 -0.08
C THR A 12 -0.47 -19.36 0.26
N PRO A 13 -0.82 -20.48 -0.39
CA PRO A 13 -0.07 -21.73 -0.20
C PRO A 13 1.42 -21.57 -0.51
N ASP A 14 1.79 -20.60 -1.36
CA ASP A 14 3.18 -20.35 -1.74
C ASP A 14 3.83 -19.26 -0.90
N GLY A 15 3.17 -18.77 0.14
CA GLY A 15 3.69 -17.75 1.04
C GLY A 15 2.94 -16.42 0.93
N LEU A 16 3.47 -15.41 1.60
CA LEU A 16 2.88 -14.08 1.59
C LEU A 16 3.01 -13.43 0.23
N ARG A 17 1.94 -12.72 -0.15
CA ARG A 17 1.91 -11.94 -1.39
C ARG A 17 1.47 -10.53 -1.09
N VAL A 18 2.03 -9.58 -1.82
CA VAL A 18 1.75 -8.15 -1.73
C VAL A 18 0.97 -7.72 -2.95
N LEU A 19 -0.05 -6.90 -2.75
CA LEU A 19 -0.81 -6.34 -3.87
C LEU A 19 -0.07 -5.14 -4.45
N MET A 20 0.23 -5.21 -5.74
CA MET A 20 0.83 -4.12 -6.49
C MET A 20 -0.09 -3.73 -7.64
N LEU A 21 -0.27 -2.43 -7.84
CA LEU A 21 -1.07 -1.85 -8.91
C LEU A 21 -0.17 -1.06 -9.86
N ARG A 22 -0.46 -1.10 -11.16
CA ARG A 22 0.34 -0.41 -12.16
C ARG A 22 -0.39 0.75 -12.80
N VAL A 23 0.30 1.91 -12.84
CA VAL A 23 -0.09 3.07 -13.65
C VAL A 23 1.08 3.35 -14.58
N PHE A 24 0.85 3.20 -15.89
CA PHE A 24 1.92 3.31 -16.89
C PHE A 24 3.06 2.35 -16.57
N ARG A 25 4.23 2.87 -16.22
CA ARG A 25 5.40 2.07 -15.85
C ARG A 25 5.57 1.93 -14.34
N HIS A 26 4.70 2.57 -13.57
CA HIS A 26 4.91 2.69 -12.13
C HIS A 26 4.04 1.68 -11.39
N TRP A 27 4.69 0.88 -10.54
CA TRP A 27 4.04 -0.03 -9.62
C TRP A 27 4.04 0.58 -8.23
N ASP A 28 2.89 0.59 -7.61
CA ASP A 28 2.71 1.15 -6.27
C ASP A 28 1.58 0.41 -5.57
N PHE A 29 1.38 0.74 -4.31
CA PHE A 29 0.28 0.22 -3.52
C PHE A 29 -0.98 1.06 -3.74
N PRO A 30 -2.16 0.51 -3.46
CA PRO A 30 -3.38 1.33 -3.49
C PRO A 30 -3.23 2.53 -2.55
N LYS A 31 -3.49 3.72 -3.05
CA LYS A 31 -3.43 4.96 -2.29
C LYS A 31 -4.11 6.08 -3.05
N GLY A 32 -4.45 7.14 -2.34
CA GLY A 32 -4.93 8.35 -2.97
C GLY A 32 -5.00 9.51 -1.99
N LEU A 33 -5.40 10.65 -2.51
CA LEU A 33 -5.38 11.91 -1.79
C LEU A 33 -6.42 11.95 -0.67
N MET A 34 -6.04 12.56 0.44
CA MET A 34 -6.96 12.85 1.53
C MET A 34 -8.00 13.86 1.06
N GLU A 35 -9.23 13.62 1.44
CA GLU A 35 -10.32 14.59 1.26
C GLU A 35 -10.53 15.37 2.55
N ALA A 36 -11.16 16.51 2.44
CA ALA A 36 -11.43 17.36 3.59
C ALA A 36 -12.21 16.59 4.66
N GLY A 37 -11.75 16.69 5.90
CA GLY A 37 -12.38 16.04 7.04
C GLY A 37 -12.00 14.58 7.24
N GLU A 38 -11.26 13.99 6.32
CA GLU A 38 -10.81 12.60 6.49
C GLU A 38 -9.60 12.50 7.39
N LYS A 39 -9.57 11.44 8.17
CA LYS A 39 -8.35 11.01 8.85
C LYS A 39 -7.53 10.13 7.91
N PRO A 40 -6.20 10.06 8.09
CA PRO A 40 -5.34 9.31 7.17
C PRO A 40 -5.79 7.86 6.94
N LYS A 41 -6.17 7.14 7.99
CA LYS A 41 -6.61 5.74 7.84
C LYS A 41 -7.94 5.64 7.10
N GLN A 42 -8.83 6.60 7.28
CA GLN A 42 -10.10 6.65 6.54
C GLN A 42 -9.83 6.83 5.04
N THR A 43 -8.90 7.70 4.70
CA THR A 43 -8.48 7.88 3.32
C THR A 43 -7.94 6.59 2.73
N ALA A 44 -7.06 5.91 3.47
CA ALA A 44 -6.48 4.65 3.02
C ALA A 44 -7.57 3.62 2.71
N LEU A 45 -8.53 3.45 3.63
CA LEU A 45 -9.61 2.48 3.44
C LEU A 45 -10.47 2.83 2.22
N ARG A 46 -10.80 4.10 2.06
CA ARG A 46 -11.60 4.57 0.93
C ARG A 46 -10.88 4.33 -0.40
N GLU A 47 -9.63 4.74 -0.48
CA GLU A 47 -8.85 4.60 -1.71
C GLU A 47 -8.61 3.15 -2.08
N ILE A 48 -8.34 2.29 -1.09
CA ILE A 48 -8.17 0.86 -1.35
C ILE A 48 -9.45 0.28 -1.96
N ARG A 49 -10.61 0.64 -1.41
CA ARG A 49 -11.88 0.16 -1.94
C ARG A 49 -12.13 0.70 -3.35
N GLU A 50 -11.86 1.98 -3.58
CA GLU A 50 -12.05 2.59 -4.89
C GLU A 50 -11.15 1.98 -5.96
N GLU A 51 -9.89 1.69 -5.62
CA GLU A 51 -8.91 1.24 -6.60
C GLU A 51 -8.85 -0.27 -6.79
N SER A 52 -9.27 -1.05 -5.82
CA SER A 52 -9.14 -2.51 -5.86
C SER A 52 -10.41 -3.28 -5.55
N GLY A 53 -11.43 -2.60 -5.05
CA GLY A 53 -12.66 -3.26 -4.63
C GLY A 53 -12.56 -3.97 -3.29
N ILE A 54 -11.39 -3.96 -2.64
CA ILE A 54 -11.19 -4.67 -1.38
C ILE A 54 -11.73 -3.83 -0.23
N GLY A 55 -12.71 -4.37 0.50
CA GLY A 55 -13.26 -3.75 1.69
C GLY A 55 -12.99 -4.52 2.97
N GLU A 56 -12.56 -5.78 2.86
CA GLU A 56 -12.29 -6.64 4.01
C GLU A 56 -10.80 -6.62 4.32
N LEU A 57 -10.43 -5.78 5.30
CA LEU A 57 -9.04 -5.61 5.69
C LEU A 57 -8.89 -5.81 7.19
N GLU A 58 -7.85 -6.50 7.59
CA GLU A 58 -7.43 -6.61 8.97
C GLU A 58 -6.12 -5.86 9.16
N PHE A 59 -5.91 -5.34 10.38
CA PHE A 59 -4.70 -4.61 10.74
C PHE A 59 -4.05 -5.27 11.95
N PRO A 60 -3.45 -6.48 11.77
CA PRO A 60 -2.88 -7.22 12.89
C PRO A 60 -1.74 -6.47 13.59
N TRP A 61 -1.10 -5.55 12.88
CA TRP A 61 0.00 -4.73 13.41
C TRP A 61 -0.47 -3.38 13.93
N GLY A 62 -1.78 -3.16 14.05
CA GLY A 62 -2.36 -1.92 14.51
C GLY A 62 -2.23 -0.80 13.49
N ASN A 63 -1.90 0.38 13.96
CA ASN A 63 -1.81 1.57 13.11
C ASN A 63 -0.38 1.88 12.66
N VAL A 64 0.50 0.89 12.62
CA VAL A 64 1.85 1.12 12.13
C VAL A 64 1.79 1.62 10.70
N HIS A 65 2.65 2.56 10.37
CA HIS A 65 2.71 3.13 9.03
C HIS A 65 4.09 3.64 8.72
N ILE A 66 4.31 3.92 7.46
CA ILE A 66 5.53 4.55 6.99
C ILE A 66 5.13 5.72 6.09
N ASP A 67 5.86 6.83 6.22
CA ASP A 67 5.67 7.99 5.37
C ASP A 67 6.83 8.06 4.39
N THR A 68 6.52 8.34 3.13
CA THR A 68 7.52 8.50 2.08
C THR A 68 7.45 9.90 1.51
N GLY A 69 8.59 10.42 1.11
CA GLY A 69 8.65 11.72 0.47
C GLY A 69 9.30 12.79 1.35
N PRO A 70 9.23 14.05 0.93
CA PRO A 70 8.47 14.50 -0.25
C PRO A 70 9.08 14.01 -1.56
N TYR A 71 8.20 13.72 -2.51
CA TYR A 71 8.60 13.35 -3.87
C TYR A 71 7.71 14.12 -4.86
N SER A 72 8.09 14.16 -6.11
CA SER A 72 7.29 14.75 -7.19
C SER A 72 6.42 15.94 -6.74
N ARG A 73 6.97 17.13 -6.67
CA ARG A 73 6.27 18.38 -6.30
C ARG A 73 5.75 18.37 -4.86
N GLY A 74 6.54 17.82 -3.95
CA GLY A 74 6.24 17.88 -2.53
C GLY A 74 5.19 16.89 -2.02
N LYS A 75 4.87 15.87 -2.80
CA LYS A 75 3.93 14.84 -2.37
C LYS A 75 4.50 14.01 -1.22
N VAL A 76 3.62 13.63 -0.30
CA VAL A 76 3.93 12.70 0.78
C VAL A 76 2.90 11.58 0.71
N ALA A 77 3.35 10.34 0.87
CA ALA A 77 2.46 9.20 0.92
C ALA A 77 2.64 8.43 2.21
N ARG A 78 1.53 8.13 2.87
CA ARG A 78 1.51 7.30 4.08
C ARG A 78 0.93 5.95 3.76
N TYR A 79 1.65 4.90 4.14
CA TYR A 79 1.20 3.52 3.93
C TYR A 79 1.05 2.81 5.26
N TYR A 80 -0.15 2.29 5.50
CA TYR A 80 -0.41 1.35 6.59
C TYR A 80 -0.06 -0.06 6.14
N LEU A 81 -0.16 -1.01 7.04
CA LEU A 81 0.09 -2.41 6.75
C LEU A 81 -1.18 -3.20 7.05
N ALA A 82 -1.74 -3.81 6.03
CA ALA A 82 -3.02 -4.50 6.14
C ALA A 82 -2.92 -5.93 5.63
N ARG A 83 -3.89 -6.74 6.00
CA ARG A 83 -3.99 -8.13 5.59
C ARG A 83 -5.41 -8.41 5.10
N THR A 84 -5.52 -9.23 4.07
CA THR A 84 -6.81 -9.62 3.52
C THR A 84 -6.80 -11.07 3.12
N THR A 85 -7.99 -11.69 3.09
CA THR A 85 -8.20 -13.00 2.49
C THR A 85 -8.73 -12.90 1.06
N VAL A 86 -9.05 -11.68 0.61
CA VAL A 86 -9.64 -11.44 -0.70
C VAL A 86 -8.56 -11.52 -1.77
N ALA A 87 -8.69 -12.47 -2.69
CA ALA A 87 -7.75 -12.63 -3.80
C ALA A 87 -8.14 -11.80 -5.02
N LYS A 88 -9.45 -11.68 -5.25
CA LYS A 88 -9.96 -11.01 -6.44
C LYS A 88 -9.88 -9.51 -6.28
N VAL A 89 -9.21 -8.86 -7.22
CA VAL A 89 -9.10 -7.40 -7.30
C VAL A 89 -9.90 -6.94 -8.50
N GLU A 90 -10.68 -5.88 -8.31
CA GLU A 90 -11.39 -5.23 -9.38
C GLU A 90 -10.83 -3.82 -9.54
N LEU A 91 -10.28 -3.55 -10.72
CA LEU A 91 -9.78 -2.21 -11.03
C LEU A 91 -10.97 -1.35 -11.43
N LEU A 92 -11.58 -0.74 -10.42
CA LEU A 92 -12.83 -0.01 -10.59
C LEU A 92 -12.61 1.31 -11.32
N PRO A 93 -13.63 1.80 -12.05
CA PRO A 93 -13.53 3.11 -12.68
C PRO A 93 -13.35 4.21 -11.64
N SER A 94 -12.45 5.15 -11.95
CA SER A 94 -12.27 6.33 -11.12
C SER A 94 -13.53 7.19 -11.18
N PRO A 95 -13.99 7.77 -10.04
CA PRO A 95 -15.13 8.70 -10.07
C PRO A 95 -14.90 9.92 -10.96
N ASP A 96 -13.64 10.32 -11.14
CA ASP A 96 -13.31 11.52 -11.91
C ASP A 96 -13.30 11.29 -13.42
N THR A 97 -12.86 10.12 -13.88
CA THR A 97 -12.64 9.86 -15.30
C THR A 97 -13.57 8.81 -15.87
N GLY A 98 -14.24 8.03 -15.04
CA GLY A 98 -15.08 6.91 -15.49
C GLY A 98 -14.29 5.71 -15.98
N ARG A 99 -12.96 5.74 -15.86
CA ARG A 99 -12.07 4.65 -16.27
C ARG A 99 -11.16 4.26 -15.10
N PRO A 100 -10.69 3.00 -15.05
CA PRO A 100 -9.71 2.62 -14.03
C PRO A 100 -8.45 3.46 -14.15
N GLU A 101 -7.95 3.92 -13.01
CA GLU A 101 -6.67 4.62 -12.95
C GLU A 101 -5.51 3.66 -13.21
N HIS A 102 -5.64 2.43 -12.72
CA HIS A 102 -4.62 1.40 -12.84
C HIS A 102 -4.96 0.44 -13.98
N SER A 103 -3.93 -0.01 -14.69
CA SER A 103 -4.11 -0.88 -15.85
C SER A 103 -3.90 -2.36 -15.53
N GLU A 104 -3.30 -2.68 -14.39
CA GLU A 104 -2.94 -4.04 -14.05
C GLU A 104 -2.76 -4.17 -12.54
N TYR A 105 -3.04 -5.36 -12.00
CA TYR A 105 -2.66 -5.68 -10.65
C TYR A 105 -1.93 -7.02 -10.61
N ARG A 106 -1.11 -7.21 -9.58
CA ARG A 106 -0.45 -8.48 -9.31
C ARG A 106 -0.33 -8.70 -7.81
N TRP A 107 -0.45 -9.96 -7.41
CA TRP A 107 -0.06 -10.41 -6.09
C TRP A 107 1.35 -10.99 -6.22
N LEU A 108 2.32 -10.36 -5.58
CA LEU A 108 3.73 -10.70 -5.75
C LEU A 108 4.38 -11.00 -4.40
N SER A 109 5.42 -11.85 -4.43
CA SER A 109 6.29 -11.96 -3.26
C SER A 109 7.04 -10.64 -3.06
N PHE A 110 7.60 -10.44 -1.88
CA PHE A 110 8.41 -9.23 -1.65
C PHE A 110 9.55 -9.12 -2.65
N ALA A 111 10.23 -10.23 -2.94
CA ALA A 111 11.33 -10.22 -3.91
C ALA A 111 10.86 -9.83 -5.30
N GLN A 112 9.75 -10.39 -5.75
CA GLN A 112 9.19 -10.05 -7.06
C GLN A 112 8.75 -8.59 -7.13
N ALA A 113 8.09 -8.11 -6.07
CA ALA A 113 7.64 -6.73 -6.01
C ALA A 113 8.81 -5.75 -6.06
N ARG A 114 9.91 -6.05 -5.38
CA ARG A 114 11.11 -5.20 -5.40
C ARG A 114 11.68 -5.02 -6.80
N ARG A 115 11.59 -6.05 -7.64
CA ARG A 115 12.10 -5.96 -9.02
C ARG A 115 11.34 -4.96 -9.87
N LEU A 116 10.08 -4.71 -9.52
CA LEU A 116 9.23 -3.78 -10.27
C LEU A 116 9.20 -2.40 -9.63
N ALA A 117 9.64 -2.28 -8.39
CA ALA A 117 9.46 -1.08 -7.59
C ALA A 117 10.54 -0.04 -7.87
N ALA A 118 10.13 1.22 -7.97
CA ALA A 118 11.07 2.35 -7.89
C ALA A 118 11.63 2.41 -6.46
N PRO A 119 12.77 3.10 -6.25
CA PRO A 119 13.42 3.13 -4.94
C PRO A 119 12.51 3.52 -3.78
N ARG A 120 11.62 4.51 -3.97
CA ARG A 120 10.69 4.93 -2.93
C ARG A 120 9.78 3.78 -2.51
N VAL A 121 9.24 3.06 -3.47
CA VAL A 121 8.32 1.94 -3.22
C VAL A 121 9.08 0.74 -2.64
N ALA A 122 10.30 0.49 -3.13
CA ALA A 122 11.15 -0.58 -2.59
C ALA A 122 11.42 -0.38 -1.10
N ALA A 123 11.65 0.86 -0.68
CA ALA A 123 11.86 1.16 0.74
C ALA A 123 10.63 0.83 1.59
N VAL A 124 9.44 1.04 1.06
CA VAL A 124 8.20 0.66 1.75
C VAL A 124 8.09 -0.85 1.86
N LEU A 125 8.45 -1.58 0.81
CA LEU A 125 8.47 -3.05 0.84
C LEU A 125 9.44 -3.56 1.91
N ASP A 126 10.62 -2.96 2.01
CA ASP A 126 11.60 -3.34 3.03
C ASP A 126 11.06 -3.11 4.44
N TRP A 127 10.41 -1.97 4.65
CA TRP A 127 9.77 -1.67 5.93
C TRP A 127 8.68 -2.71 6.25
N ALA A 128 7.80 -2.98 5.29
CA ALA A 128 6.71 -3.92 5.51
C ALA A 128 7.23 -5.30 5.85
N GLU A 129 8.22 -5.78 5.12
CA GLU A 129 8.82 -7.09 5.38
C GLU A 129 9.45 -7.15 6.76
N SER A 130 10.10 -6.08 7.20
CA SER A 130 10.71 -6.03 8.51
C SER A 130 9.67 -6.08 9.63
N VAL A 131 8.54 -5.41 9.45
CA VAL A 131 7.45 -5.43 10.45
C VAL A 131 6.83 -6.82 10.53
N VAL A 132 6.55 -7.43 9.40
CA VAL A 132 5.94 -8.76 9.34
C VAL A 132 6.86 -9.81 9.93
N GLY A 133 8.15 -9.70 9.70
CA GLY A 133 9.14 -10.65 10.21
C GLY A 133 9.56 -10.41 11.63
N ALA A 134 9.10 -9.34 12.29
CA ALA A 134 9.51 -9.05 13.66
C ALA A 134 8.95 -10.10 14.62
N PRO A 135 9.77 -10.58 15.58
CA PRO A 135 9.29 -11.52 16.58
C PRO A 135 8.15 -10.93 17.40
N SER A 136 7.25 -11.80 17.88
CA SER A 136 6.19 -11.40 18.79
C SER A 136 6.82 -10.76 20.03
N GLY A 137 6.32 -9.59 20.42
CA GLY A 137 6.84 -8.83 21.55
C GLY A 137 7.99 -7.90 21.21
N ALA A 138 8.49 -7.90 19.98
CA ALA A 138 9.49 -6.94 19.56
C ALA A 138 8.87 -5.54 19.48
N ILE A 139 9.73 -4.52 19.68
CA ILE A 139 9.31 -3.14 19.53
C ILE A 139 9.15 -2.87 18.03
N ILE A 140 7.93 -2.54 17.63
CA ILE A 140 7.62 -2.22 16.25
C ILE A 140 7.33 -0.73 16.18
N PRO A 141 8.04 0.04 15.33
CA PRO A 141 7.75 1.45 15.17
C PRO A 141 6.30 1.68 14.76
N ARG A 142 5.64 2.61 15.41
CA ARG A 142 4.25 2.96 15.04
C ARG A 142 4.21 3.70 13.72
N SER A 143 5.26 4.40 13.40
CA SER A 143 5.44 5.05 12.12
C SER A 143 6.92 5.13 11.82
N GLY A 144 7.24 5.26 10.57
CA GLY A 144 8.60 5.43 10.14
C GLY A 144 8.62 6.17 8.82
N GLN A 145 9.80 6.63 8.45
CA GLN A 145 10.00 7.25 7.14
C GLN A 145 10.87 6.34 6.31
N ALA A 146 10.45 6.12 5.08
CA ALA A 146 11.25 5.35 4.15
C ALA A 146 12.56 6.10 3.88
N SER A 147 13.63 5.34 3.75
CA SER A 147 14.89 5.90 3.30
C SER A 147 14.70 6.53 1.93
N ARG A 148 15.30 7.66 1.75
CA ARG A 148 15.32 8.26 0.41
C ARG A 148 16.20 7.42 -0.49
N ALA A 149 15.65 7.15 -1.58
CA ALA A 149 16.39 6.39 -2.57
C ALA A 149 16.33 7.09 -3.89
#